data_265a3c917bc2d879a0962ed058be68b3
#
_entry.id   265a3c917bc2d879a0962ed058be68b3
#
_cell.length_a   1.000
_cell.length_b   1.000
_cell.length_c   1.000
_cell.angle_alpha   90.00
_cell.angle_beta   90.00
_cell.angle_gamma   90.00
#
_symmetry.space_group_name_H-M   'P 1'
#
loop_
_entity.id
_entity.type
_entity.pdbx_description
1 polymer ?
#
loop_
_entity_poly.entity_id
_entity_poly.type
_entity_poly.pdbx_seq_one_letter_code
_entity_poly.pdbx_strand_id
1 'polypeptide(L)'
;MEPSRVELTGRLSGRRIVLTAQRRAEQHASALQRHGASIVHAPTLSVVPHIDDPELIARTRALIEHRPDVVVVTTGVGFTGWGEVAEAAGLREEWHGMLTGARIIARGPKARGAIQAAGLVPEWVAESETSAEIEEALLGEGVRDLRIAVQHHGAGADGLDESFAAAGADVCSLVVYRWASAPDPEAVAAAVRLVAERRCDAVAFTSAPGAAAFLDAAADEGLLPQVIDAFTDDDGGVLAAAVGSVTATPLQEKGIAPVVPERFRLGALARILIRELETAQPSRVDD
;
A
#
# COMPACT_ATOMS: atom_id res chain seq x y z
N MET A 1 -34.56 -6.51 3.88
CA MET A 1 -34.15 -7.85 4.37
C MET A 1 -32.63 -7.84 4.32
N GLU A 2 -32.00 -7.49 5.44
CA GLU A 2 -30.53 -7.47 5.54
C GLU A 2 -30.00 -8.89 5.36
N PRO A 3 -28.89 -9.08 4.60
CA PRO A 3 -28.28 -10.39 4.53
C PRO A 3 -27.72 -10.74 5.92
N SER A 4 -28.21 -11.83 6.47
CA SER A 4 -27.75 -12.43 7.74
C SER A 4 -26.23 -12.56 7.68
N ARG A 5 -25.52 -11.77 8.51
CA ARG A 5 -24.08 -11.93 8.75
C ARG A 5 -23.86 -13.27 9.41
N VAL A 6 -23.29 -14.22 8.69
CA VAL A 6 -22.84 -15.49 9.26
C VAL A 6 -21.61 -15.20 10.12
N GLU A 7 -21.77 -15.03 11.40
CA GLU A 7 -20.66 -15.07 12.37
C GLU A 7 -20.07 -16.48 12.35
N LEU A 8 -18.85 -16.61 11.83
CA LEU A 8 -18.16 -17.90 11.81
C LEU A 8 -17.57 -18.25 13.17
N THR A 9 -17.18 -17.27 13.97
CA THR A 9 -16.68 -17.43 15.34
C THR A 9 -16.81 -16.10 16.08
N GLY A 10 -17.09 -16.12 17.38
CA GLY A 10 -17.12 -14.91 18.23
C GLY A 10 -15.75 -14.47 18.77
N ARG A 11 -14.65 -14.86 18.11
CA ARG A 11 -13.27 -14.65 18.59
C ARG A 11 -12.88 -13.19 18.79
N LEU A 12 -13.52 -12.27 18.06
CA LEU A 12 -13.32 -10.83 18.14
C LEU A 12 -14.56 -10.09 18.64
N SER A 13 -15.49 -10.78 19.33
CA SER A 13 -16.69 -10.14 19.91
C SER A 13 -16.26 -9.08 20.92
N GLY A 14 -16.82 -7.87 20.78
CA GLY A 14 -16.47 -6.71 21.60
C GLY A 14 -15.19 -5.99 21.19
N ARG A 15 -14.44 -6.50 20.20
CA ARG A 15 -13.23 -5.83 19.71
C ARG A 15 -13.57 -4.75 18.69
N ARG A 16 -12.90 -3.61 18.82
CA ARG A 16 -12.99 -2.48 17.88
C ARG A 16 -11.66 -2.32 17.15
N ILE A 17 -11.69 -2.40 15.82
CA ILE A 17 -10.49 -2.34 14.98
C ILE A 17 -10.59 -1.17 13.99
N VAL A 18 -9.58 -0.31 13.97
CA VAL A 18 -9.45 0.79 13.01
C VAL A 18 -8.76 0.26 11.74
N LEU A 19 -9.34 0.52 10.58
CA LEU A 19 -8.75 0.24 9.26
C LEU A 19 -8.38 1.55 8.57
N THR A 20 -7.08 1.75 8.33
CA THR A 20 -6.53 2.96 7.71
C THR A 20 -6.47 2.90 6.18
N ALA A 21 -6.85 1.79 5.58
CA ALA A 21 -6.82 1.58 4.13
C ALA A 21 -8.11 2.00 3.45
N GLN A 22 -8.00 2.66 2.29
CA GLN A 22 -9.12 2.88 1.38
C GLN A 22 -9.39 1.65 0.50
N ARG A 23 -8.34 1.09 -0.11
CA ARG A 23 -8.47 -0.04 -1.03
C ARG A 23 -8.69 -1.35 -0.28
N ARG A 24 -9.63 -2.17 -0.78
CA ARG A 24 -10.02 -3.45 -0.19
C ARG A 24 -10.43 -3.35 1.29
N ALA A 25 -10.80 -2.15 1.74
CA ALA A 25 -11.24 -1.92 3.11
C ALA A 25 -12.44 -2.81 3.46
N GLU A 26 -13.44 -2.89 2.57
CA GLU A 26 -14.61 -3.75 2.76
C GLU A 26 -14.26 -5.24 2.86
N GLN A 27 -13.32 -5.71 2.01
CA GLN A 27 -12.85 -7.09 2.08
C GLN A 27 -12.17 -7.39 3.41
N HIS A 28 -11.35 -6.45 3.91
CA HIS A 28 -10.67 -6.59 5.20
C HIS A 28 -11.66 -6.51 6.36
N ALA A 29 -12.55 -5.52 6.32
CA ALA A 29 -13.63 -5.38 7.29
C ALA A 29 -14.48 -6.65 7.38
N SER A 30 -14.97 -7.16 6.25
CA SER A 30 -15.77 -8.37 6.20
C SER A 30 -15.03 -9.59 6.76
N ALA A 31 -13.71 -9.69 6.55
CA ALA A 31 -12.91 -10.78 7.11
C ALA A 31 -12.89 -10.73 8.65
N LEU A 32 -12.75 -9.55 9.27
CA LEU A 32 -12.70 -9.36 10.71
C LEU A 32 -14.11 -9.40 11.36
N GLN A 33 -15.11 -8.80 10.69
CA GLN A 33 -16.50 -8.80 11.16
C GLN A 33 -17.12 -10.20 11.23
N ARG A 34 -16.70 -11.13 10.36
CA ARG A 34 -17.11 -12.55 10.46
C ARG A 34 -16.64 -13.21 11.76
N HIS A 35 -15.68 -12.62 12.45
CA HIS A 35 -15.21 -13.05 13.77
C HIS A 35 -15.76 -12.21 14.92
N GLY A 36 -16.72 -11.29 14.66
CA GLY A 36 -17.40 -10.50 15.67
C GLY A 36 -16.81 -9.10 15.93
N ALA A 37 -15.78 -8.66 15.19
CA ALA A 37 -15.19 -7.34 15.38
C ALA A 37 -16.13 -6.21 14.92
N SER A 38 -16.11 -5.09 15.63
CA SER A 38 -16.59 -3.80 15.15
C SER A 38 -15.48 -3.06 14.41
N ILE A 39 -15.80 -2.47 13.25
CA ILE A 39 -14.81 -1.84 12.38
C ILE A 39 -15.04 -0.33 12.31
N VAL A 40 -13.97 0.43 12.50
CA VAL A 40 -13.91 1.87 12.24
C VAL A 40 -13.10 2.07 10.95
N HIS A 41 -13.73 2.63 9.92
CA HIS A 41 -13.05 3.00 8.69
C HIS A 41 -12.51 4.42 8.81
N ALA A 42 -11.19 4.56 8.74
CA ALA A 42 -10.49 5.84 8.77
C ALA A 42 -9.35 5.86 7.74
N PRO A 43 -9.68 5.86 6.44
CA PRO A 43 -8.66 5.88 5.39
C PRO A 43 -7.82 7.15 5.49
N THR A 44 -6.53 6.99 5.78
CA THR A 44 -5.61 8.11 6.01
C THR A 44 -5.14 8.77 4.72
N LEU A 45 -5.24 8.06 3.60
CA LEU A 45 -4.90 8.54 2.27
C LEU A 45 -5.92 8.05 1.24
N SER A 46 -6.13 8.86 0.20
CA SER A 46 -6.78 8.44 -1.03
C SER A 46 -5.76 8.26 -2.15
N VAL A 47 -6.11 7.41 -3.12
CA VAL A 47 -5.37 7.26 -4.37
C VAL A 47 -6.13 8.02 -5.43
N VAL A 48 -5.51 9.07 -5.97
CA VAL A 48 -6.07 9.84 -7.09
C VAL A 48 -5.40 9.35 -8.37
N PRO A 49 -6.12 8.64 -9.25
CA PRO A 49 -5.60 8.25 -10.55
C PRO A 49 -5.36 9.49 -11.43
N HIS A 50 -4.32 9.44 -12.24
CA HIS A 50 -4.00 10.48 -13.22
C HIS A 50 -4.60 10.14 -14.60
N ILE A 51 -5.91 9.83 -14.66
CA ILE A 51 -6.57 9.30 -15.88
C ILE A 51 -6.46 10.27 -17.06
N ASP A 52 -6.57 11.57 -16.77
CA ASP A 52 -6.57 12.64 -17.79
C ASP A 52 -5.26 13.45 -17.76
N ASP A 53 -4.16 12.92 -17.21
CA ASP A 53 -2.91 13.63 -17.13
C ASP A 53 -2.22 13.70 -18.51
N PRO A 54 -2.13 14.90 -19.13
CA PRO A 54 -1.55 15.04 -20.46
C PRO A 54 -0.08 14.61 -20.52
N GLU A 55 0.67 14.78 -19.43
CA GLU A 55 2.08 14.40 -19.36
C GLU A 55 2.23 12.88 -19.34
N LEU A 56 1.44 12.17 -18.54
CA LEU A 56 1.45 10.71 -18.50
C LEU A 56 1.03 10.11 -19.87
N ILE A 57 0.01 10.70 -20.51
CA ILE A 57 -0.42 10.29 -21.86
C ILE A 57 0.70 10.54 -22.88
N ALA A 58 1.35 11.70 -22.83
CA ALA A 58 2.45 12.03 -23.74
C ALA A 58 3.65 11.09 -23.55
N ARG A 59 4.02 10.79 -22.30
CA ARG A 59 5.10 9.83 -21.99
C ARG A 59 4.72 8.41 -22.44
N THR A 60 3.46 8.01 -22.29
CA THR A 60 2.98 6.72 -22.77
C THR A 60 3.08 6.62 -24.30
N ARG A 61 2.70 7.67 -25.03
CA ARG A 61 2.86 7.73 -26.50
C ARG A 61 4.32 7.64 -26.92
N ALA A 62 5.20 8.37 -26.24
CA ALA A 62 6.64 8.34 -26.52
C ALA A 62 7.24 6.94 -26.28
N LEU A 63 6.80 6.22 -25.24
CA LEU A 63 7.22 4.84 -24.99
C LEU A 63 6.65 3.85 -26.01
N ILE A 64 5.46 4.09 -26.55
CA ILE A 64 4.90 3.27 -27.65
C ILE A 64 5.70 3.47 -28.94
N GLU A 65 6.05 4.72 -29.26
CA GLU A 65 6.83 5.07 -30.45
C GLU A 65 8.27 4.59 -30.34
N HIS A 66 8.87 4.76 -29.17
CA HIS A 66 10.25 4.37 -28.87
C HIS A 66 10.24 3.38 -27.71
N ARG A 67 10.11 2.10 -28.06
CA ARG A 67 9.88 1.03 -27.07
C ARG A 67 10.98 0.95 -26.01
N PRO A 68 10.60 0.75 -24.74
CA PRO A 68 11.58 0.51 -23.69
C PRO A 68 12.15 -0.91 -23.79
N ASP A 69 13.41 -1.07 -23.43
CA ASP A 69 14.04 -2.38 -23.25
C ASP A 69 13.57 -3.02 -21.94
N VAL A 70 13.41 -2.19 -20.90
CA VAL A 70 13.02 -2.62 -19.55
C VAL A 70 11.86 -1.76 -19.04
N VAL A 71 10.90 -2.41 -18.40
CA VAL A 71 9.80 -1.75 -17.67
C VAL A 71 9.83 -2.18 -16.21
N VAL A 72 10.13 -1.26 -15.31
CA VAL A 72 10.10 -1.47 -13.86
C VAL A 72 8.73 -1.11 -13.31
N VAL A 73 8.06 -2.07 -12.69
CA VAL A 73 6.74 -1.90 -12.09
C VAL A 73 6.86 -1.94 -10.57
N THR A 74 6.78 -0.77 -9.92
CA THR A 74 6.93 -0.68 -8.46
C THR A 74 5.63 -0.97 -7.71
N THR A 75 4.45 -0.75 -8.32
CA THR A 75 3.17 -1.03 -7.65
C THR A 75 2.12 -1.62 -8.60
N GLY A 76 1.36 -2.58 -8.08
CA GLY A 76 0.24 -3.14 -8.84
C GLY A 76 -0.87 -2.12 -9.14
N VAL A 77 -1.13 -1.17 -8.22
CA VAL A 77 -2.13 -0.11 -8.44
C VAL A 77 -1.68 0.84 -9.55
N GLY A 78 -0.40 1.21 -9.55
CA GLY A 78 0.15 2.05 -10.60
C GLY A 78 0.12 1.38 -11.95
N PHE A 79 0.49 0.11 -12.04
CA PHE A 79 0.43 -0.63 -13.31
C PHE A 79 -1.00 -0.75 -13.85
N THR A 80 -1.98 -1.07 -12.99
CA THR A 80 -3.40 -1.10 -13.38
C THR A 80 -3.87 0.28 -13.85
N GLY A 81 -3.57 1.34 -13.09
CA GLY A 81 -3.93 2.71 -13.43
C GLY A 81 -3.28 3.17 -14.75
N TRP A 82 -2.05 2.77 -15.04
CA TRP A 82 -1.41 3.07 -16.33
C TRP A 82 -2.16 2.42 -17.51
N GLY A 83 -2.61 1.18 -17.33
CA GLY A 83 -3.46 0.51 -18.32
C GLY A 83 -4.82 1.21 -18.51
N GLU A 84 -5.43 1.73 -17.43
CA GLU A 84 -6.68 2.51 -17.48
C GLU A 84 -6.48 3.85 -18.22
N VAL A 85 -5.36 4.54 -17.99
CA VAL A 85 -4.97 5.75 -18.73
C VAL A 85 -4.77 5.46 -20.22
N ALA A 86 -4.07 4.38 -20.54
CA ALA A 86 -3.87 3.95 -21.94
C ALA A 86 -5.20 3.63 -22.63
N GLU A 87 -6.12 2.99 -21.91
CA GLU A 87 -7.47 2.68 -22.42
C GLU A 87 -8.30 3.96 -22.67
N ALA A 88 -8.33 4.88 -21.69
CA ALA A 88 -9.02 6.17 -21.81
C ALA A 88 -8.48 7.03 -22.96
N ALA A 89 -7.17 6.94 -23.24
CA ALA A 89 -6.50 7.63 -24.34
C ALA A 89 -6.61 6.89 -25.70
N GLY A 90 -7.28 5.73 -25.75
CA GLY A 90 -7.38 4.90 -26.97
C GLY A 90 -6.09 4.22 -27.40
N LEU A 91 -5.16 3.98 -26.46
CA LEU A 91 -3.81 3.44 -26.68
C LEU A 91 -3.63 2.02 -26.11
N ARG A 92 -4.71 1.35 -25.74
CA ARG A 92 -4.67 0.08 -24.99
C ARG A 92 -3.90 -1.03 -25.71
N GLU A 93 -4.15 -1.19 -27.01
CA GLU A 93 -3.52 -2.26 -27.81
C GLU A 93 -2.04 -1.98 -28.00
N GLU A 94 -1.68 -0.75 -28.36
CA GLU A 94 -0.31 -0.32 -28.55
C GLU A 94 0.51 -0.38 -27.26
N TRP A 95 -0.09 0.04 -26.14
CA TRP A 95 0.49 -0.08 -24.80
C TRP A 95 0.78 -1.54 -24.44
N HIS A 96 -0.19 -2.44 -24.68
CA HIS A 96 0.01 -3.86 -24.42
C HIS A 96 1.07 -4.46 -25.35
N GLY A 97 1.07 -4.10 -26.63
CA GLY A 97 2.06 -4.53 -27.60
C GLY A 97 3.49 -4.04 -27.29
N MET A 98 3.62 -2.82 -26.74
CA MET A 98 4.89 -2.29 -26.23
C MET A 98 5.40 -3.15 -25.06
N LEU A 99 4.56 -3.42 -24.09
CA LEU A 99 4.93 -4.21 -22.88
C LEU A 99 5.28 -5.66 -23.21
N THR A 100 4.63 -6.26 -24.21
CA THR A 100 4.94 -7.63 -24.63
C THR A 100 6.36 -7.75 -25.19
N GLY A 101 6.92 -6.67 -25.72
CA GLY A 101 8.28 -6.63 -26.29
C GLY A 101 9.36 -6.23 -25.29
N ALA A 102 8.99 -5.80 -24.07
CA ALA A 102 9.93 -5.32 -23.06
C ALA A 102 10.18 -6.38 -21.98
N ARG A 103 11.35 -6.30 -21.33
CA ARG A 103 11.63 -7.03 -20.09
C ARG A 103 10.84 -6.37 -18.95
N ILE A 104 9.90 -7.06 -18.33
CA ILE A 104 9.09 -6.50 -17.23
C ILE A 104 9.65 -6.98 -15.90
N ILE A 105 10.05 -6.04 -15.06
CA ILE A 105 10.58 -6.27 -13.72
C ILE A 105 9.55 -5.81 -12.71
N ALA A 106 9.15 -6.67 -11.78
CA ALA A 106 8.17 -6.37 -10.76
C ALA A 106 8.82 -6.24 -9.38
N ARG A 107 8.50 -5.18 -8.64
CA ARG A 107 9.03 -4.99 -7.29
C ARG A 107 8.53 -6.05 -6.28
N GLY A 108 7.37 -6.66 -6.53
CA GLY A 108 6.82 -7.62 -5.58
C GLY A 108 5.51 -8.26 -6.04
N PRO A 109 4.88 -9.08 -5.19
CA PRO A 109 3.72 -9.89 -5.57
C PRO A 109 2.49 -9.09 -5.99
N LYS A 110 2.32 -7.85 -5.50
CA LYS A 110 1.21 -6.96 -5.91
C LYS A 110 1.40 -6.47 -7.35
N ALA A 111 2.63 -6.08 -7.71
CA ALA A 111 3.01 -5.68 -9.06
C ALA A 111 2.89 -6.88 -10.01
N ARG A 112 3.48 -8.03 -9.64
CA ARG A 112 3.34 -9.29 -10.40
C ARG A 112 1.88 -9.64 -10.69
N GLY A 113 1.01 -9.58 -9.67
CA GLY A 113 -0.41 -9.91 -9.84
C GLY A 113 -1.14 -8.99 -10.83
N ALA A 114 -0.80 -7.68 -10.85
CA ALA A 114 -1.37 -6.74 -11.80
C ALA A 114 -0.87 -6.98 -13.23
N ILE A 115 0.42 -7.28 -13.42
CA ILE A 115 1.02 -7.64 -14.70
C ILE A 115 0.35 -8.90 -15.27
N GLN A 116 0.19 -9.94 -14.44
CA GLN A 116 -0.48 -11.18 -14.83
C GLN A 116 -1.97 -10.99 -15.15
N ALA A 117 -2.67 -10.10 -14.44
CA ALA A 117 -4.06 -9.76 -14.74
C ALA A 117 -4.23 -9.04 -16.09
N ALA A 118 -3.18 -8.38 -16.58
CA ALA A 118 -3.13 -7.78 -17.91
C ALA A 118 -2.70 -8.78 -19.01
N GLY A 119 -2.53 -10.07 -18.69
CA GLY A 119 -2.10 -11.10 -19.65
C GLY A 119 -0.60 -11.10 -19.95
N LEU A 120 0.21 -10.41 -19.14
CA LEU A 120 1.66 -10.30 -19.29
C LEU A 120 2.39 -11.16 -18.24
N VAL A 121 3.66 -11.44 -18.49
CA VAL A 121 4.50 -12.21 -17.58
C VAL A 121 5.72 -11.38 -17.22
N PRO A 122 5.96 -11.06 -15.93
CA PRO A 122 7.21 -10.41 -15.54
C PRO A 122 8.37 -11.39 -15.71
N GLU A 123 9.49 -10.91 -16.23
CA GLU A 123 10.72 -11.69 -16.35
C GLU A 123 11.30 -12.01 -14.97
N TRP A 124 11.25 -11.01 -14.07
CA TRP A 124 11.77 -11.15 -12.73
C TRP A 124 10.91 -10.38 -11.71
N VAL A 125 10.94 -10.87 -10.45
CA VAL A 125 10.21 -10.29 -9.31
C VAL A 125 11.15 -10.23 -8.13
N ALA A 126 11.37 -9.03 -7.55
CA ALA A 126 12.21 -8.86 -6.39
C ALA A 126 11.68 -9.64 -5.18
N GLU A 127 12.57 -10.36 -4.48
CA GLU A 127 12.22 -11.21 -3.34
C GLU A 127 12.01 -10.38 -2.07
N SER A 128 12.81 -9.32 -1.88
CA SER A 128 12.69 -8.39 -0.74
C SER A 128 11.54 -7.40 -0.86
N GLU A 129 10.87 -7.33 -2.02
CA GLU A 129 9.82 -6.36 -2.34
C GLU A 129 10.31 -4.89 -2.28
N THR A 130 11.61 -4.63 -2.45
CA THR A 130 12.21 -3.29 -2.38
C THR A 130 12.69 -2.79 -3.75
N SER A 131 12.75 -1.45 -3.91
CA SER A 131 13.35 -0.82 -5.09
C SER A 131 14.87 -1.00 -5.12
N ALA A 132 15.51 -1.08 -3.95
CA ALA A 132 16.97 -1.28 -3.84
C ALA A 132 17.43 -2.60 -4.47
N GLU A 133 16.65 -3.69 -4.31
CA GLU A 133 16.98 -4.97 -4.95
C GLU A 133 16.88 -4.89 -6.48
N ILE A 134 15.90 -4.14 -7.01
CA ILE A 134 15.79 -3.90 -8.45
C ILE A 134 16.97 -3.10 -8.97
N GLU A 135 17.35 -2.06 -8.23
CA GLU A 135 18.50 -1.20 -8.55
C GLU A 135 19.77 -2.03 -8.63
N GLU A 136 20.06 -2.81 -7.57
CA GLU A 136 21.25 -3.67 -7.51
C GLU A 136 21.30 -4.68 -8.67
N ALA A 137 20.18 -5.35 -8.95
CA ALA A 137 20.10 -6.35 -10.00
C ALA A 137 20.34 -5.73 -11.40
N LEU A 138 19.63 -4.66 -11.75
CA LEU A 138 19.74 -4.04 -13.07
C LEU A 138 21.09 -3.34 -13.26
N LEU A 139 21.63 -2.66 -12.25
CA LEU A 139 22.97 -2.08 -12.32
C LEU A 139 24.06 -3.16 -12.44
N GLY A 140 23.88 -4.29 -11.75
CA GLY A 140 24.78 -5.45 -11.85
C GLY A 140 24.81 -6.08 -13.25
N GLU A 141 23.68 -6.10 -13.96
CA GLU A 141 23.58 -6.56 -15.36
C GLU A 141 24.15 -5.52 -16.34
N GLY A 142 24.14 -4.24 -15.98
CA GLY A 142 24.50 -3.10 -16.82
C GLY A 142 23.31 -2.54 -17.59
N VAL A 143 23.09 -1.22 -17.43
CA VAL A 143 21.93 -0.51 -18.02
C VAL A 143 22.32 0.54 -19.06
N ARG A 144 23.61 0.65 -19.39
CA ARG A 144 24.10 1.65 -20.35
C ARG A 144 23.41 1.49 -21.72
N ASP A 145 22.96 2.59 -22.26
CA ASP A 145 22.26 2.71 -23.56
C ASP A 145 20.90 1.98 -23.60
N LEU A 146 20.42 1.40 -22.48
CA LEU A 146 19.08 0.87 -22.40
C LEU A 146 18.06 1.98 -22.16
N ARG A 147 16.88 1.83 -22.77
CA ARG A 147 15.70 2.63 -22.44
C ARG A 147 14.89 1.93 -21.33
N ILE A 148 14.74 2.59 -20.20
CA ILE A 148 14.07 2.05 -19.02
C ILE A 148 12.86 2.91 -18.68
N ALA A 149 11.67 2.31 -18.68
CA ALA A 149 10.46 2.93 -18.14
C ALA A 149 10.28 2.52 -16.68
N VAL A 150 10.18 3.50 -15.77
CA VAL A 150 9.95 3.24 -14.35
C VAL A 150 8.56 3.73 -13.94
N GLN A 151 7.68 2.80 -13.62
CA GLN A 151 6.36 3.12 -13.08
C GLN A 151 6.49 3.26 -11.56
N HIS A 152 6.48 4.50 -11.08
CA HIS A 152 6.63 4.84 -9.67
C HIS A 152 5.37 4.61 -8.83
N HIS A 153 5.56 4.48 -7.52
CA HIS A 153 4.48 4.59 -6.54
C HIS A 153 4.04 6.07 -6.36
N GLY A 154 2.92 6.28 -5.67
CA GLY A 154 2.30 7.60 -5.55
C GLY A 154 3.13 8.68 -4.81
N ALA A 155 4.25 8.33 -4.18
CA ALA A 155 5.18 9.29 -3.60
C ALA A 155 6.20 9.84 -4.61
N GLY A 156 6.23 9.34 -5.85
CA GLY A 156 7.17 9.73 -6.89
C GLY A 156 8.45 8.90 -6.89
N ALA A 157 9.54 9.49 -7.37
CA ALA A 157 10.84 8.83 -7.51
C ALA A 157 11.38 8.32 -6.16
N ASP A 158 11.99 7.13 -6.20
CA ASP A 158 12.60 6.44 -5.07
C ASP A 158 14.12 6.21 -5.28
N GLY A 159 14.74 7.07 -6.11
CA GLY A 159 16.15 7.04 -6.44
C GLY A 159 16.50 6.19 -7.68
N LEU A 160 15.58 5.37 -8.17
CA LEU A 160 15.82 4.50 -9.33
C LEU A 160 16.16 5.28 -10.61
N ASP A 161 15.43 6.38 -10.86
CA ASP A 161 15.60 7.19 -12.06
C ASP A 161 17.00 7.77 -12.13
N GLU A 162 17.45 8.37 -11.02
CA GLU A 162 18.76 8.98 -10.89
C GLU A 162 19.88 7.95 -11.01
N SER A 163 19.74 6.80 -10.38
CA SER A 163 20.73 5.73 -10.40
C SER A 163 20.90 5.14 -11.80
N PHE A 164 19.81 4.85 -12.49
CA PHE A 164 19.86 4.30 -13.87
C PHE A 164 20.37 5.34 -14.85
N ALA A 165 19.94 6.61 -14.74
CA ALA A 165 20.43 7.69 -15.59
C ALA A 165 21.95 7.92 -15.38
N ALA A 166 22.43 7.90 -14.13
CA ALA A 166 23.86 8.00 -13.81
C ALA A 166 24.68 6.85 -14.40
N ALA A 167 24.09 5.66 -14.51
CA ALA A 167 24.71 4.50 -15.15
C ALA A 167 24.62 4.51 -16.70
N GLY A 168 23.97 5.53 -17.30
CA GLY A 168 23.91 5.76 -18.73
C GLY A 168 22.66 5.21 -19.43
N ALA A 169 21.59 4.94 -18.70
CA ALA A 169 20.30 4.58 -19.28
C ALA A 169 19.50 5.83 -19.72
N ASP A 170 18.62 5.66 -20.74
CA ASP A 170 17.57 6.61 -21.11
C ASP A 170 16.32 6.28 -20.25
N VAL A 171 16.05 7.08 -19.20
CA VAL A 171 15.02 6.78 -18.21
C VAL A 171 13.74 7.57 -18.49
N CYS A 172 12.62 6.87 -18.60
CA CYS A 172 11.28 7.44 -18.65
C CYS A 172 10.52 7.18 -17.34
N SER A 173 10.36 8.21 -16.53
CA SER A 173 9.62 8.17 -15.28
C SER A 173 8.12 8.28 -15.51
N LEU A 174 7.32 7.40 -14.89
CA LEU A 174 5.86 7.36 -15.00
C LEU A 174 5.22 7.46 -13.60
N VAL A 175 4.68 8.62 -13.26
CA VAL A 175 3.88 8.82 -12.06
C VAL A 175 2.41 8.67 -12.42
N VAL A 176 1.81 7.54 -12.07
CA VAL A 176 0.46 7.15 -12.53
C VAL A 176 -0.64 7.56 -11.57
N TYR A 177 -0.31 7.76 -10.31
CA TYR A 177 -1.25 8.19 -9.29
C TYR A 177 -0.52 9.04 -8.25
N ARG A 178 -1.27 9.84 -7.52
CA ARG A 178 -0.78 10.53 -6.33
C ARG A 178 -1.52 10.06 -5.09
N TRP A 179 -0.83 10.10 -3.98
CA TRP A 179 -1.48 10.09 -2.69
C TRP A 179 -2.12 11.47 -2.49
N ALA A 180 -3.38 11.49 -2.18
CA ALA A 180 -4.08 12.67 -1.70
C ALA A 180 -4.43 12.49 -0.23
N SER A 181 -4.78 13.57 0.42
CA SER A 181 -5.23 13.60 1.81
C SER A 181 -6.38 12.61 2.04
N ALA A 182 -6.61 12.31 3.30
CA ALA A 182 -7.74 11.47 3.72
C ALA A 182 -9.04 11.92 3.04
N PRO A 183 -9.85 10.98 2.51
CA PRO A 183 -11.14 11.33 1.92
C PRO A 183 -12.13 11.86 2.97
N ASP A 184 -11.94 11.49 4.22
CA ASP A 184 -12.66 11.99 5.38
C ASP A 184 -11.66 12.28 6.52
N PRO A 185 -11.12 13.53 6.61
CA PRO A 185 -10.19 13.92 7.67
C PRO A 185 -10.78 13.84 9.07
N GLU A 186 -12.10 14.06 9.22
CA GLU A 186 -12.78 13.95 10.52
C GLU A 186 -12.81 12.50 11.03
N ALA A 187 -13.05 11.54 10.15
CA ALA A 187 -12.99 10.12 10.50
C ALA A 187 -11.57 9.71 10.96
N VAL A 188 -10.53 10.27 10.32
CA VAL A 188 -9.14 10.03 10.74
C VAL A 188 -8.86 10.66 12.09
N ALA A 189 -9.26 11.92 12.32
CA ALA A 189 -9.11 12.60 13.60
C ALA A 189 -9.86 11.85 14.72
N ALA A 190 -11.08 11.36 14.45
CA ALA A 190 -11.83 10.53 15.38
C ALA A 190 -11.12 9.20 15.70
N ALA A 191 -10.52 8.55 14.70
CA ALA A 191 -9.74 7.34 14.91
C ALA A 191 -8.45 7.59 15.71
N VAL A 192 -7.77 8.72 15.50
CA VAL A 192 -6.63 9.16 16.30
C VAL A 192 -7.05 9.30 17.78
N ARG A 193 -8.16 9.98 18.04
CA ARG A 193 -8.70 10.13 19.41
C ARG A 193 -9.05 8.78 20.03
N LEU A 194 -9.67 7.84 19.27
CA LEU A 194 -9.95 6.49 19.77
C LEU A 194 -8.68 5.75 20.20
N VAL A 195 -7.59 5.90 19.46
CA VAL A 195 -6.29 5.31 19.82
C VAL A 195 -5.71 5.98 21.06
N ALA A 196 -5.64 7.31 21.09
CA ALA A 196 -5.10 8.08 22.22
C ALA A 196 -5.83 7.80 23.53
N GLU A 197 -7.14 7.56 23.47
CA GLU A 197 -8.02 7.23 24.60
C GLU A 197 -8.09 5.71 24.88
N ARG A 198 -7.38 4.87 24.14
CA ARG A 198 -7.40 3.40 24.22
C ARG A 198 -8.82 2.80 24.10
N ARG A 199 -9.65 3.41 23.25
CA ARG A 199 -11.05 3.01 22.98
C ARG A 199 -11.20 2.16 21.71
N CYS A 200 -10.09 1.64 21.20
CA CYS A 200 -10.03 0.60 20.17
C CYS A 200 -8.95 -0.41 20.53
N ASP A 201 -9.06 -1.62 20.01
CA ASP A 201 -8.16 -2.72 20.35
C ASP A 201 -7.00 -2.84 19.37
N ALA A 202 -7.19 -2.39 18.14
CA ALA A 202 -6.11 -2.43 17.14
C ALA A 202 -6.27 -1.39 16.03
N VAL A 203 -5.15 -1.07 15.38
CA VAL A 203 -5.10 -0.32 14.12
C VAL A 203 -4.37 -1.15 13.07
N ALA A 204 -4.98 -1.32 11.90
CA ALA A 204 -4.41 -2.07 10.78
C ALA A 204 -3.90 -1.13 9.67
N PHE A 205 -2.61 -1.22 9.40
CA PHE A 205 -1.91 -0.46 8.37
C PHE A 205 -1.56 -1.35 7.16
N THR A 206 -1.85 -0.89 5.95
CA THR A 206 -1.61 -1.65 4.71
C THR A 206 -0.62 -1.00 3.76
N SER A 207 -0.10 0.18 4.10
CA SER A 207 0.94 0.89 3.34
C SER A 207 1.75 1.81 4.26
N ALA A 208 3.03 1.98 3.97
CA ALA A 208 3.90 2.91 4.71
C ALA A 208 3.40 4.37 4.64
N PRO A 209 3.01 4.91 3.47
CA PRO A 209 2.43 6.25 3.42
C PRO A 209 1.16 6.40 4.27
N GLY A 210 0.32 5.36 4.33
CA GLY A 210 -0.88 5.38 5.17
C GLY A 210 -0.58 5.36 6.67
N ALA A 211 0.48 4.64 7.09
CA ALA A 211 0.95 4.65 8.47
C ALA A 211 1.55 6.01 8.85
N ALA A 212 2.38 6.60 7.97
CA ALA A 212 2.94 7.93 8.16
C ALA A 212 1.82 8.98 8.29
N ALA A 213 0.86 8.99 7.35
CA ALA A 213 -0.25 9.94 7.38
C ALA A 213 -1.14 9.81 8.63
N PHE A 214 -1.25 8.62 9.23
CA PHE A 214 -1.94 8.46 10.51
C PHE A 214 -1.18 9.13 11.66
N LEU A 215 0.14 8.98 11.68
CA LEU A 215 1.01 9.61 12.69
C LEU A 215 1.06 11.14 12.50
N ASP A 216 1.06 11.61 11.26
CA ASP A 216 0.98 13.04 10.95
C ASP A 216 -0.35 13.62 11.43
N ALA A 217 -1.47 12.95 11.17
CA ALA A 217 -2.78 13.34 11.67
C ALA A 217 -2.83 13.37 13.22
N ALA A 218 -2.14 12.42 13.88
CA ALA A 218 -2.01 12.44 15.34
C ALA A 218 -1.18 13.63 15.84
N ALA A 219 -0.17 14.06 15.07
CA ALA A 219 0.62 15.26 15.38
C ALA A 219 -0.20 16.54 15.17
N ASP A 220 -0.98 16.61 14.09
CA ASP A 220 -1.86 17.76 13.78
C ASP A 220 -2.95 17.94 14.85
N GLU A 221 -3.49 16.84 15.40
CA GLU A 221 -4.42 16.83 16.53
C GLU A 221 -3.73 17.11 17.90
N GLY A 222 -2.39 17.18 17.96
CA GLY A 222 -1.63 17.32 19.18
C GLY A 222 -1.63 16.07 20.09
N LEU A 223 -2.00 14.91 19.54
CA LEU A 223 -2.18 13.64 20.28
C LEU A 223 -1.08 12.60 19.98
N LEU A 224 -0.04 12.95 19.20
CA LEU A 224 1.00 12.00 18.82
C LEU A 224 1.68 11.31 20.01
N PRO A 225 2.03 12.00 21.12
CA PRO A 225 2.62 11.33 22.29
C PRO A 225 1.67 10.28 22.90
N GLN A 226 0.37 10.60 23.02
CA GLN A 226 -0.64 9.68 23.58
C GLN A 226 -0.89 8.48 22.66
N VAL A 227 -0.85 8.70 21.34
CA VAL A 227 -0.96 7.63 20.34
C VAL A 227 0.25 6.69 20.41
N ILE A 228 1.47 7.23 20.55
CA ILE A 228 2.68 6.41 20.72
C ILE A 228 2.57 5.61 22.02
N ASP A 229 2.20 6.26 23.14
CA ASP A 229 2.03 5.62 24.43
C ASP A 229 0.99 4.49 24.37
N ALA A 230 -0.14 4.73 23.70
CA ALA A 230 -1.17 3.70 23.51
C ALA A 230 -0.67 2.49 22.70
N PHE A 231 0.22 2.69 21.72
CA PHE A 231 0.79 1.59 20.92
C PHE A 231 1.97 0.87 21.60
N THR A 232 2.59 1.48 22.60
CA THR A 232 3.79 0.93 23.28
C THR A 232 3.51 0.39 24.67
N ASP A 233 2.26 0.53 25.16
CA ASP A 233 1.85 0.02 26.46
C ASP A 233 1.60 -1.50 26.39
N ASP A 234 2.42 -2.27 27.11
CA ASP A 234 2.34 -3.73 27.18
C ASP A 234 1.15 -4.24 28.02
N ASP A 235 0.57 -3.40 28.91
CA ASP A 235 -0.45 -3.77 29.90
C ASP A 235 -1.88 -3.37 29.50
N GLY A 236 -2.20 -3.29 28.22
CA GLY A 236 -3.56 -2.96 27.75
C GLY A 236 -3.58 -1.88 26.68
N GLY A 237 -2.50 -1.78 25.95
CA GLY A 237 -2.34 -0.87 24.82
C GLY A 237 -3.15 -1.28 23.58
N VAL A 238 -3.10 -0.42 22.58
CA VAL A 238 -3.71 -0.63 21.27
C VAL A 238 -2.74 -1.38 20.39
N LEU A 239 -3.14 -2.48 19.77
CA LEU A 239 -2.29 -3.27 18.88
C LEU A 239 -2.06 -2.54 17.56
N ALA A 240 -0.81 -2.18 17.25
CA ALA A 240 -0.43 -1.76 15.91
C ALA A 240 -0.17 -3.00 15.04
N ALA A 241 -0.78 -3.09 13.84
CA ALA A 241 -0.60 -4.19 12.91
C ALA A 241 -0.27 -3.67 11.51
N ALA A 242 0.86 -4.08 10.95
CA ALA A 242 1.32 -3.68 9.62
C ALA A 242 1.32 -4.89 8.66
N VAL A 243 0.91 -4.68 7.40
CA VAL A 243 0.81 -5.77 6.42
C VAL A 243 2.17 -6.35 6.03
N GLY A 244 3.26 -5.63 6.24
CA GLY A 244 4.62 -6.03 5.90
C GLY A 244 5.67 -5.09 6.51
N SER A 245 6.95 -5.45 6.38
CA SER A 245 8.08 -4.72 6.97
C SER A 245 8.16 -3.27 6.52
N VAL A 246 8.00 -3.00 5.21
CA VAL A 246 7.99 -1.62 4.67
C VAL A 246 6.86 -0.78 5.28
N THR A 247 5.69 -1.38 5.53
CA THR A 247 4.56 -0.69 6.18
C THR A 247 4.84 -0.40 7.65
N ALA A 248 5.66 -1.23 8.30
CA ALA A 248 6.05 -1.07 9.71
C ALA A 248 7.04 0.07 9.92
N THR A 249 7.85 0.44 8.92
CA THR A 249 8.94 1.41 9.04
C THR A 249 8.53 2.74 9.71
N PRO A 250 7.49 3.46 9.26
CA PRO A 250 7.11 4.74 9.88
C PRO A 250 6.71 4.60 11.36
N LEU A 251 6.14 3.45 11.74
CA LEU A 251 5.78 3.15 13.12
C LEU A 251 7.03 2.89 13.96
N GLN A 252 7.96 2.09 13.44
CA GLN A 252 9.22 1.75 14.10
C GLN A 252 10.12 2.97 14.33
N GLU A 253 10.14 3.92 13.40
CA GLU A 253 10.83 5.21 13.55
C GLU A 253 10.30 6.05 14.73
N LYS A 254 9.06 5.79 15.16
CA LYS A 254 8.45 6.40 16.37
C LYS A 254 8.53 5.50 17.60
N GLY A 255 9.29 4.39 17.55
CA GLY A 255 9.43 3.45 18.66
C GLY A 255 8.25 2.47 18.82
N ILE A 256 7.31 2.45 17.89
CA ILE A 256 6.16 1.53 17.91
C ILE A 256 6.59 0.20 17.26
N ALA A 257 6.34 -0.93 17.90
CA ALA A 257 6.64 -2.27 17.39
C ALA A 257 5.36 -2.95 16.85
N PRO A 258 4.97 -2.75 15.60
CA PRO A 258 3.75 -3.36 15.07
C PRO A 258 3.94 -4.86 14.86
N VAL A 259 2.86 -5.63 15.01
CA VAL A 259 2.84 -7.02 14.57
C VAL A 259 2.81 -7.08 13.05
N VAL A 260 3.63 -7.97 12.47
CA VAL A 260 3.78 -8.14 11.02
C VAL A 260 3.60 -9.63 10.68
N PRO A 261 2.74 -10.00 9.73
CA PRO A 261 2.57 -11.39 9.33
C PRO A 261 3.77 -11.86 8.50
N GLU A 262 4.09 -13.16 8.56
CA GLU A 262 5.16 -13.78 7.74
C GLU A 262 4.93 -13.62 6.23
N ARG A 263 3.66 -13.58 5.80
CA ARG A 263 3.28 -13.33 4.40
C ARG A 263 2.60 -11.97 4.31
N PHE A 264 3.17 -11.07 3.55
CA PHE A 264 2.74 -9.67 3.38
C PHE A 264 1.44 -9.55 2.57
N ARG A 265 0.35 -10.12 3.09
CA ARG A 265 -0.97 -10.18 2.45
C ARG A 265 -2.07 -9.82 3.43
N LEU A 266 -3.13 -9.20 2.91
CA LEU A 266 -4.28 -8.75 3.71
C LEU A 266 -4.92 -9.89 4.53
N GLY A 267 -5.05 -11.08 3.94
CA GLY A 267 -5.59 -12.26 4.66
C GLY A 267 -4.65 -12.78 5.76
N ALA A 268 -3.35 -12.56 5.65
CA ALA A 268 -2.40 -12.89 6.72
C ALA A 268 -2.44 -11.84 7.83
N LEU A 269 -2.60 -10.55 7.48
CA LEU A 269 -2.82 -9.47 8.43
C LEU A 269 -4.11 -9.70 9.25
N ALA A 270 -5.21 -10.10 8.61
CA ALA A 270 -6.43 -10.45 9.33
C ALA A 270 -6.22 -11.62 10.32
N ARG A 271 -5.49 -12.67 9.91
CA ARG A 271 -5.22 -13.83 10.78
C ARG A 271 -4.36 -13.46 11.99
N ILE A 272 -3.32 -12.61 11.82
CA ILE A 272 -2.49 -12.21 12.94
C ILE A 272 -3.30 -11.33 13.92
N LEU A 273 -4.12 -10.38 13.43
CA LEU A 273 -5.03 -9.59 14.24
C LEU A 273 -5.98 -10.48 15.09
N ILE A 274 -6.58 -11.51 14.45
CA ILE A 274 -7.46 -12.44 15.16
C ILE A 274 -6.70 -13.18 16.25
N ARG A 275 -5.49 -13.67 15.96
CA ARG A 275 -4.66 -14.41 16.91
C ARG A 275 -4.26 -13.56 18.12
N GLU A 276 -3.75 -12.36 17.87
CA GLU A 276 -3.26 -11.48 18.95
C GLU A 276 -4.41 -10.96 19.82
N LEU A 277 -5.52 -10.54 19.19
CA LEU A 277 -6.66 -9.99 19.94
C LEU A 277 -7.50 -11.04 20.65
N GLU A 278 -7.45 -12.32 20.26
CA GLU A 278 -8.13 -13.40 20.97
C GLU A 278 -7.51 -13.64 22.35
N THR A 279 -6.19 -13.47 22.47
CA THR A 279 -5.43 -13.71 23.71
C THR A 279 -5.32 -12.49 24.61
N ALA A 280 -5.49 -11.28 24.07
CA ALA A 280 -5.42 -10.04 24.81
C ALA A 280 -6.71 -9.76 25.61
N GLN A 281 -6.60 -9.00 26.71
CA GLN A 281 -7.79 -8.48 27.39
C GLN A 281 -8.46 -7.38 26.55
N PRO A 282 -9.83 -7.29 26.50
CA PRO A 282 -10.50 -6.22 25.77
C PRO A 282 -10.15 -4.85 26.35
N SER A 283 -9.95 -3.86 25.45
CA SER A 283 -9.88 -2.45 25.85
C SER A 283 -11.13 -2.08 26.64
N ARG A 284 -10.99 -1.29 27.71
CA ARG A 284 -12.14 -0.87 28.52
C ARG A 284 -13.06 -0.01 27.64
N VAL A 285 -14.19 -0.56 27.27
CA VAL A 285 -15.31 0.20 26.70
C VAL A 285 -16.12 0.67 27.90
N ASP A 286 -15.91 1.92 28.33
CA ASP A 286 -16.92 2.59 29.12
C ASP A 286 -18.09 2.93 28.18
N ASP A 287 -19.29 2.51 28.54
CA ASP A 287 -20.58 2.74 27.85
C ASP A 287 -20.87 4.24 27.64
#